data_abe6bfe77934dd814c03eb8934b5958d
#
_entry.id   abe6bfe77934dd814c03eb8934b5958d
#
_cell.length_a   1.000
_cell.length_b   1.000
_cell.length_c   1.000
_cell.angle_alpha   90.00
_cell.angle_beta   90.00
_cell.angle_gamma   90.00
#
_symmetry.space_group_name_H-M   'P 1'
#
loop_
_entity.id
_entity.type
_entity.pdbx_description
1 polymer ?
#
loop_
_entity_poly.entity_id
_entity_poly.type
_entity_poly.pdbx_seq_one_letter_code
_entity_poly.pdbx_strand_id
1 'polypeptide(L)'
;MIAKEFEAFLLEQEETFLTPAENLAALIDTHNADHAILVLSQITYTRIPVVTFDKRFVGTIGLRDILAYQMEQGLTDEQMATTDIVNMTKTDVAVVAPDYNITEVLHKLVDEPFLPVVDDEGIFQGIITRKSILKAVNALLHDFSKEYEI
;
A
#
# COMPACT_ATOMS: atom_id res chain seq x y z
N MET A 1 -11.02 -0.91 -20.49
CA MET A 1 -12.16 -0.02 -20.14
C MET A 1 -13.29 -0.84 -19.54
N ILE A 2 -13.82 -0.42 -18.42
CA ILE A 2 -14.95 -1.11 -17.77
C ILE A 2 -16.27 -0.47 -18.19
N ALA A 3 -17.34 -1.26 -18.16
CA ALA A 3 -18.68 -0.75 -18.49
C ALA A 3 -19.09 0.34 -17.50
N LYS A 4 -19.82 1.34 -17.98
CA LYS A 4 -20.23 2.50 -17.17
C LYS A 4 -21.05 2.11 -15.94
N GLU A 5 -21.89 1.10 -16.06
CA GLU A 5 -22.71 0.61 -14.95
C GLU A 5 -21.85 0.01 -13.83
N PHE A 6 -20.81 -0.74 -14.21
CA PHE A 6 -19.87 -1.33 -13.25
C PHE A 6 -19.00 -0.25 -12.62
N GLU A 7 -18.55 0.70 -13.41
CA GLU A 7 -17.76 1.84 -12.91
C GLU A 7 -18.58 2.65 -11.89
N ALA A 8 -19.84 2.95 -12.21
CA ALA A 8 -20.73 3.67 -11.31
C ALA A 8 -20.94 2.93 -10.00
N PHE A 9 -21.14 1.61 -10.04
CA PHE A 9 -21.27 0.79 -8.83
C PHE A 9 -20.00 0.82 -8.00
N LEU A 10 -18.83 0.66 -8.64
CA LEU A 10 -17.55 0.66 -7.94
C LEU A 10 -17.26 2.02 -7.30
N LEU A 11 -17.62 3.12 -7.97
CA LEU A 11 -17.47 4.46 -7.41
C LEU A 11 -18.35 4.70 -6.19
N GLU A 12 -19.54 4.08 -6.13
CA GLU A 12 -20.41 4.13 -4.95
C GLU A 12 -19.75 3.46 -3.75
N GLN A 13 -18.82 2.53 -3.98
CA GLN A 13 -18.08 1.83 -2.94
C GLN A 13 -16.75 2.50 -2.61
N GLU A 14 -16.45 3.65 -3.19
CA GLU A 14 -15.14 4.32 -3.10
C GLU A 14 -14.68 4.54 -1.66
N GLU A 15 -15.58 4.90 -0.74
CA GLU A 15 -15.25 5.09 0.67
C GLU A 15 -14.71 3.82 1.33
N THR A 16 -15.01 2.65 0.75
CA THR A 16 -14.55 1.36 1.28
C THR A 16 -13.22 0.91 0.68
N PHE A 17 -12.72 1.58 -0.35
CA PHE A 17 -11.47 1.21 -1.02
C PHE A 17 -10.25 1.63 -0.24
N LEU A 18 -10.27 2.85 0.29
CA LEU A 18 -9.14 3.44 0.98
C LEU A 18 -9.12 2.99 2.44
N THR A 19 -8.00 2.41 2.86
CA THR A 19 -7.68 2.29 4.28
C THR A 19 -6.89 3.53 4.67
N PRO A 20 -7.45 4.41 5.52
CA PRO A 20 -6.78 5.66 5.88
C PRO A 20 -5.46 5.44 6.58
N ALA A 21 -4.53 6.39 6.41
CA ALA A 21 -3.20 6.31 6.99
C ALA A 21 -3.22 6.11 8.52
N GLU A 22 -4.15 6.77 9.21
CA GLU A 22 -4.28 6.65 10.67
C GLU A 22 -4.67 5.25 11.16
N ASN A 23 -5.21 4.41 10.27
CA ASN A 23 -5.62 3.04 10.58
C ASN A 23 -4.59 1.99 10.14
N LEU A 24 -3.42 2.44 9.69
CA LEU A 24 -2.37 1.57 9.14
C LEU A 24 -1.11 1.61 9.98
N ALA A 25 -0.41 0.47 10.02
CA ALA A 25 0.98 0.47 10.44
C ALA A 25 1.80 1.13 9.33
N ALA A 26 2.52 2.17 9.66
CA ALA A 26 3.48 2.83 8.79
C ALA A 26 4.77 3.05 9.57
N LEU A 27 5.90 3.00 8.88
CA LEU A 27 7.19 3.23 9.50
C LEU A 27 7.69 4.62 9.12
N ILE A 28 8.44 5.24 10.02
CA ILE A 28 9.11 6.51 9.76
C ILE A 28 10.51 6.22 9.22
N ASP A 29 10.93 6.96 8.23
CA ASP A 29 12.19 6.73 7.51
C ASP A 29 13.44 6.76 8.42
N THR A 30 13.34 7.37 9.60
CA THR A 30 14.40 7.41 10.60
C THR A 30 14.31 6.27 11.62
N HIS A 31 13.32 5.38 11.54
CA HIS A 31 13.30 4.17 12.34
C HIS A 31 14.45 3.25 11.93
N ASN A 32 14.95 2.45 12.87
CA ASN A 32 16.02 1.50 12.57
C ASN A 32 15.46 0.16 12.05
N ALA A 33 16.34 -0.67 11.52
CA ALA A 33 15.96 -1.95 10.93
C ALA A 33 15.33 -2.90 11.94
N ASP A 34 15.80 -2.92 13.18
CA ASP A 34 15.24 -3.80 14.22
C ASP A 34 13.79 -3.47 14.52
N HIS A 35 13.47 -2.18 14.59
CA HIS A 35 12.08 -1.72 14.77
C HIS A 35 11.21 -2.15 13.59
N ALA A 36 11.71 -1.98 12.38
CA ALA A 36 11.00 -2.38 11.16
C ALA A 36 10.72 -3.89 11.14
N ILE A 37 11.70 -4.71 11.50
CA ILE A 37 11.54 -6.17 11.58
C ILE A 37 10.45 -6.53 12.61
N LEU A 38 10.48 -5.89 13.76
CA LEU A 38 9.49 -6.12 14.81
C LEU A 38 8.07 -5.81 14.32
N VAL A 39 7.87 -4.67 13.69
CA VAL A 39 6.56 -4.28 13.16
C VAL A 39 6.13 -5.24 12.05
N LEU A 40 7.02 -5.55 11.10
CA LEU A 40 6.73 -6.47 9.99
C LEU A 40 6.38 -7.88 10.47
N SER A 41 6.94 -8.31 11.60
CA SER A 41 6.64 -9.64 12.16
C SER A 41 5.25 -9.74 12.78
N GLN A 42 4.60 -8.62 13.06
CA GLN A 42 3.30 -8.55 13.74
C GLN A 42 2.13 -8.25 12.81
N ILE A 43 2.40 -7.99 11.54
CA ILE A 43 1.36 -7.67 10.56
C ILE A 43 1.17 -8.83 9.58
N THR A 44 0.02 -8.82 8.89
CA THR A 44 -0.32 -9.82 7.88
C THR A 44 0.18 -9.47 6.49
N TYR A 45 0.59 -8.22 6.26
CA TYR A 45 1.10 -7.76 4.98
C TYR A 45 2.60 -8.07 4.85
N THR A 46 3.06 -8.24 3.62
CA THR A 46 4.48 -8.49 3.34
C THR A 46 5.29 -7.20 3.27
N ARG A 47 4.62 -6.07 3.11
CA ARG A 47 5.25 -4.76 2.98
C ARG A 47 4.47 -3.72 3.78
N ILE A 48 5.17 -2.69 4.23
CA ILE A 48 4.61 -1.56 4.99
C ILE A 48 5.00 -0.25 4.31
N PRO A 49 4.11 0.75 4.27
CA PRO A 49 4.49 2.10 3.84
C PRO A 49 5.52 2.72 4.77
N VAL A 50 6.45 3.46 4.18
CA VAL A 50 7.45 4.26 4.88
C VAL A 50 7.17 5.74 4.57
N VAL A 51 7.08 6.54 5.62
CA VAL A 51 6.79 7.97 5.52
C VAL A 51 7.84 8.77 6.31
N THR A 52 7.91 10.07 6.04
CA THR A 52 8.69 10.98 6.87
C THR A 52 7.90 11.35 8.13
N PHE A 53 8.55 12.03 9.07
CA PHE A 53 7.90 12.51 10.28
C PHE A 53 6.70 13.42 9.97
N ASP A 54 6.77 14.20 8.90
CA ASP A 54 5.68 15.08 8.45
C ASP A 54 4.72 14.39 7.45
N LYS A 55 4.72 13.04 7.42
CA LYS A 55 3.76 12.20 6.68
C LYS A 55 3.92 12.24 5.16
N ARG A 56 5.08 12.62 4.66
CA ARG A 56 5.38 12.50 3.23
C ARG A 56 5.70 11.05 2.89
N PHE A 57 5.17 10.58 1.78
CA PHE A 57 5.42 9.21 1.34
C PHE A 57 6.87 9.06 0.84
N VAL A 58 7.57 8.06 1.37
CA VAL A 58 8.94 7.71 0.93
C VAL A 58 8.92 6.49 0.02
N GLY A 59 8.24 5.45 0.43
CA GLY A 59 8.20 4.20 -0.31
C GLY A 59 7.58 3.09 0.52
N THR A 60 7.96 1.84 0.25
CA THR A 60 7.53 0.69 1.03
C THR A 60 8.73 -0.17 1.40
N ILE A 61 8.60 -0.94 2.48
CA ILE A 61 9.65 -1.83 2.95
C ILE A 61 9.07 -3.19 3.34
N GLY A 62 9.82 -4.25 3.04
CA GLY A 62 9.53 -5.60 3.48
C GLY A 62 10.76 -6.25 4.06
N LEU A 63 10.60 -7.44 4.66
CA LEU A 63 11.74 -8.17 5.24
C LEU A 63 12.82 -8.47 4.20
N ARG A 64 12.41 -8.73 2.97
CA ARG A 64 13.34 -9.01 1.88
C ARG A 64 14.27 -7.82 1.59
N ASP A 65 13.75 -6.61 1.63
CA ASP A 65 14.55 -5.39 1.41
C ASP A 65 15.60 -5.23 2.50
N ILE A 66 15.22 -5.50 3.75
CA ILE A 66 16.11 -5.40 4.90
C ILE A 66 17.25 -6.43 4.80
N LEU A 67 16.90 -7.68 4.50
CA LEU A 67 17.89 -8.75 4.34
C LEU A 67 18.83 -8.49 3.17
N ALA A 68 18.29 -8.05 2.04
CA ALA A 68 19.09 -7.73 0.86
C ALA A 68 20.09 -6.61 1.15
N TYR A 69 19.63 -5.57 1.83
CA TYR A 69 20.49 -4.45 2.21
C TYR A 69 21.63 -4.90 3.13
N GLN A 70 21.30 -5.70 4.15
CA GLN A 70 22.29 -6.22 5.08
C GLN A 70 23.38 -7.04 4.35
N MET A 71 22.95 -7.90 3.44
CA MET A 71 23.88 -8.75 2.67
C MET A 71 24.73 -7.93 1.70
N GLU A 72 24.14 -7.00 0.99
CA GLU A 72 24.85 -6.15 0.01
C GLU A 72 25.88 -5.25 0.68
N GLN A 73 25.56 -4.71 1.86
CA GLN A 73 26.43 -3.81 2.60
C GLN A 73 27.38 -4.54 3.55
N GLY A 74 27.20 -5.85 3.74
CA GLY A 74 28.01 -6.63 4.64
C GLY A 74 27.91 -6.20 6.10
N LEU A 75 26.71 -5.83 6.55
CA LEU A 75 26.50 -5.29 7.90
C LEU A 75 26.19 -6.40 8.90
N THR A 76 26.69 -6.21 10.14
CA THR A 76 26.34 -7.06 11.27
C THR A 76 24.95 -6.71 11.79
N ASP A 77 24.35 -7.59 12.60
CA ASP A 77 23.08 -7.31 13.25
C ASP A 77 23.14 -6.07 14.14
N GLU A 78 24.27 -5.85 14.82
CA GLU A 78 24.47 -4.65 15.64
C GLU A 78 24.48 -3.38 14.79
N GLN A 79 25.13 -3.43 13.63
CA GLN A 79 25.14 -2.31 12.69
C GLN A 79 23.74 -2.04 12.12
N MET A 80 23.00 -3.09 11.82
CA MET A 80 21.61 -2.95 11.34
C MET A 80 20.72 -2.28 12.39
N ALA A 81 20.93 -2.58 13.66
CA ALA A 81 20.14 -2.00 14.75
C ALA A 81 20.27 -0.47 14.84
N THR A 82 21.32 0.11 14.27
CA THR A 82 21.57 1.56 14.26
C THR A 82 21.44 2.18 12.86
N THR A 83 21.00 1.40 11.88
CA THR A 83 20.84 1.88 10.50
C THR A 83 19.39 2.30 10.24
N ASP A 84 19.22 3.52 9.75
CA ASP A 84 17.90 4.03 9.38
C ASP A 84 17.35 3.26 8.17
N ILE A 85 16.04 2.98 8.18
CA ILE A 85 15.42 2.19 7.12
C ILE A 85 15.29 2.93 5.79
N VAL A 86 15.48 4.25 5.76
CA VAL A 86 15.40 5.03 4.51
C VAL A 86 16.31 4.46 3.43
N ASN A 87 17.48 3.97 3.82
CA ASN A 87 18.50 3.45 2.88
C ASN A 87 18.09 2.11 2.25
N MET A 88 17.16 1.38 2.86
CA MET A 88 16.71 0.08 2.39
C MET A 88 15.25 0.08 1.93
N THR A 89 14.59 1.24 1.96
CA THR A 89 13.21 1.41 1.52
C THR A 89 13.15 1.42 -0.01
N LYS A 90 12.20 0.67 -0.55
CA LYS A 90 11.93 0.68 -1.99
C LYS A 90 11.14 1.95 -2.33
N THR A 91 11.70 2.80 -3.19
CA THR A 91 11.11 4.09 -3.54
C THR A 91 10.40 4.11 -4.90
N ASP A 92 10.70 3.17 -5.78
CA ASP A 92 10.12 3.06 -7.12
C ASP A 92 8.82 2.23 -7.10
N VAL A 93 7.89 2.61 -6.24
CA VAL A 93 6.61 1.90 -6.09
C VAL A 93 5.50 2.63 -6.83
N ALA A 94 4.54 1.86 -7.36
CA ALA A 94 3.36 2.44 -7.99
C ALA A 94 2.49 3.11 -6.93
N VAL A 95 2.06 4.33 -7.21
CA VAL A 95 1.15 5.10 -6.34
C VAL A 95 0.00 5.63 -7.18
N VAL A 96 -1.05 6.07 -6.51
CA VAL A 96 -2.17 6.78 -7.15
C VAL A 96 -2.45 8.08 -6.41
N ALA A 97 -3.00 9.06 -7.13
CA ALA A 97 -3.46 10.32 -6.55
C ALA A 97 -4.84 10.13 -5.90
N PRO A 98 -5.26 11.04 -4.99
CA PRO A 98 -6.60 10.94 -4.39
C PRO A 98 -7.75 10.99 -5.40
N ASP A 99 -7.54 11.62 -6.54
CA ASP A 99 -8.51 11.70 -7.64
C ASP A 99 -8.36 10.56 -8.67
N TYR A 100 -7.84 9.42 -8.24
CA TYR A 100 -7.63 8.26 -9.10
C TYR A 100 -8.91 7.82 -9.81
N ASN A 101 -8.77 7.17 -10.98
CA ASN A 101 -9.87 6.48 -11.62
C ASN A 101 -9.74 4.97 -11.40
N ILE A 102 -10.88 4.27 -11.46
CA ILE A 102 -10.96 2.84 -11.17
C ILE A 102 -10.12 2.02 -12.15
N THR A 103 -10.10 2.39 -13.42
CA THR A 103 -9.32 1.68 -14.43
C THR A 103 -7.83 1.68 -14.09
N GLU A 104 -7.30 2.83 -13.67
CA GLU A 104 -5.91 2.97 -13.24
C GLU A 104 -5.61 2.06 -12.04
N VAL A 105 -6.49 2.10 -11.04
CA VAL A 105 -6.33 1.28 -9.82
C VAL A 105 -6.32 -0.21 -10.16
N LEU A 106 -7.28 -0.67 -10.97
CA LEU A 106 -7.37 -2.08 -11.35
C LEU A 106 -6.13 -2.55 -12.12
N HIS A 107 -5.63 -1.73 -13.05
CA HIS A 107 -4.42 -2.05 -13.80
C HIS A 107 -3.19 -2.19 -12.89
N LYS A 108 -2.99 -1.25 -11.99
CA LYS A 108 -1.84 -1.25 -11.09
C LYS A 108 -1.90 -2.38 -10.06
N LEU A 109 -3.10 -2.74 -9.59
CA LEU A 109 -3.26 -3.82 -8.62
C LEU A 109 -3.03 -5.21 -9.22
N VAL A 110 -2.92 -5.34 -10.53
CA VAL A 110 -2.51 -6.62 -11.15
C VAL A 110 -1.12 -7.01 -10.66
N ASP A 111 -0.20 -6.05 -10.59
CA ASP A 111 1.18 -6.30 -10.21
C ASP A 111 1.51 -5.97 -8.76
N GLU A 112 0.70 -5.09 -8.13
CA GLU A 112 0.96 -4.61 -6.77
C GLU A 112 -0.10 -5.11 -5.79
N PRO A 113 0.28 -5.58 -4.58
CA PRO A 113 -0.70 -6.05 -3.59
C PRO A 113 -1.53 -4.92 -3.01
N PHE A 114 -1.00 -3.72 -2.98
CA PHE A 114 -1.70 -2.50 -2.58
C PHE A 114 -1.07 -1.29 -3.26
N LEU A 115 -1.83 -0.21 -3.31
CA LEU A 115 -1.37 1.05 -3.89
C LEU A 115 -1.41 2.14 -2.83
N PRO A 116 -0.29 2.78 -2.52
CA PRO A 116 -0.30 4.00 -1.71
C PRO A 116 -1.03 5.12 -2.44
N VAL A 117 -1.85 5.85 -1.69
CA VAL A 117 -2.52 7.06 -2.17
C VAL A 117 -1.73 8.25 -1.66
N VAL A 118 -1.20 9.05 -2.58
CA VAL A 118 -0.31 10.18 -2.28
C VAL A 118 -0.83 11.40 -3.01
N ASP A 119 -1.00 12.51 -2.28
CA ASP A 119 -1.51 13.73 -2.89
C ASP A 119 -0.42 14.50 -3.66
N ASP A 120 -0.77 15.63 -4.25
CA ASP A 120 0.14 16.43 -5.06
C ASP A 120 1.25 17.11 -4.25
N GLU A 121 1.11 17.16 -2.93
CA GLU A 121 2.15 17.66 -2.02
C GLU A 121 3.05 16.53 -1.49
N GLY A 122 2.81 15.29 -1.92
CA GLY A 122 3.57 14.13 -1.47
C GLY A 122 3.11 13.54 -0.15
N ILE A 123 1.96 13.97 0.37
CA ILE A 123 1.43 13.50 1.66
C ILE A 123 0.73 12.15 1.47
N PHE A 124 1.07 11.21 2.34
CA PHE A 124 0.49 9.87 2.34
C PHE A 124 -0.92 9.90 2.92
N GLN A 125 -1.90 9.45 2.15
CA GLN A 125 -3.32 9.45 2.54
C GLN A 125 -3.80 8.09 3.05
N GLY A 126 -3.17 7.01 2.63
CA GLY A 126 -3.58 5.66 2.95
C GLY A 126 -3.26 4.70 1.82
N ILE A 127 -3.87 3.53 1.83
CA ILE A 127 -3.65 2.52 0.79
C ILE A 127 -4.96 1.98 0.23
N ILE A 128 -4.90 1.54 -1.03
CA ILE A 128 -5.97 0.76 -1.65
C ILE A 128 -5.42 -0.65 -1.83
N THR A 129 -6.09 -1.66 -1.26
CA THR A 129 -5.63 -3.03 -1.30
C THR A 129 -6.38 -3.85 -2.34
N ARG A 130 -5.76 -4.93 -2.84
CA ARG A 130 -6.46 -5.94 -3.65
C ARG A 130 -7.68 -6.47 -2.92
N LYS A 131 -7.56 -6.69 -1.61
CA LYS A 131 -8.63 -7.22 -0.79
C LYS A 131 -9.87 -6.31 -0.83
N SER A 132 -9.70 -5.00 -0.69
CA SER A 132 -10.81 -4.05 -0.71
C SER A 132 -11.50 -4.00 -2.08
N ILE A 133 -10.71 -4.04 -3.15
CA ILE A 133 -11.24 -4.05 -4.52
C ILE A 133 -11.95 -5.37 -4.82
N LEU A 134 -11.38 -6.51 -4.42
CA LEU A 134 -12.02 -7.82 -4.61
C LEU A 134 -13.33 -7.92 -3.85
N LYS A 135 -13.42 -7.36 -2.65
CA LYS A 135 -14.69 -7.30 -1.90
C LYS A 135 -15.74 -6.48 -2.64
N ALA A 136 -15.34 -5.33 -3.21
CA ALA A 136 -16.25 -4.49 -3.99
C ALA A 136 -16.72 -5.19 -5.26
N VAL A 137 -15.81 -5.86 -5.97
CA VAL A 137 -16.16 -6.61 -7.18
C VAL A 137 -17.08 -7.79 -6.85
N ASN A 138 -16.82 -8.49 -5.75
CA ASN A 138 -17.68 -9.58 -5.30
C ASN A 138 -19.10 -9.08 -4.97
N ALA A 139 -19.20 -7.95 -4.29
CA ALA A 139 -20.49 -7.31 -4.00
C ALA A 139 -21.21 -6.90 -5.28
N LEU A 140 -20.48 -6.36 -6.26
CA LEU A 140 -21.00 -6.00 -7.57
C LEU A 140 -21.65 -7.22 -8.27
N LEU A 141 -20.93 -8.34 -8.30
CA LEU A 141 -21.41 -9.56 -8.94
C LEU A 141 -22.67 -10.09 -8.26
N HIS A 142 -22.73 -10.04 -6.93
CA HIS A 142 -23.90 -10.47 -6.16
C HIS A 142 -25.12 -9.58 -6.41
N ASP A 143 -24.94 -8.28 -6.28
CA ASP A 143 -26.04 -7.31 -6.44
C ASP A 143 -26.52 -7.24 -7.88
N PHE A 144 -25.59 -7.31 -8.82
CA PHE A 144 -25.93 -7.34 -10.26
C PHE A 144 -26.76 -8.57 -10.61
N SER A 145 -26.42 -9.73 -10.10
CA SER A 145 -27.16 -10.97 -10.33
C SER A 145 -28.57 -10.89 -9.77
N LYS A 146 -28.76 -10.29 -8.59
CA LYS A 146 -30.09 -10.09 -7.99
C LYS A 146 -30.94 -9.14 -8.81
N GLU A 147 -30.35 -8.02 -9.24
CA GLU A 147 -31.06 -6.96 -9.94
C GLU A 147 -31.48 -7.39 -11.36
N TYR A 148 -30.66 -8.19 -12.04
CA TYR A 148 -30.86 -8.60 -13.42
C TYR A 148 -31.30 -10.07 -13.59
N GLU A 149 -31.60 -10.77 -12.52
CA GLU A 149 -32.02 -12.18 -12.51
C GLU A 149 -31.10 -13.13 -13.28
N ILE A 150 -29.84 -12.97 -13.13
CA ILE A 150 -28.84 -13.84 -13.79
C ILE A 150 -28.63 -15.12 -12.98
#